data_c852a076e1665e5eb1cba321f0ece452
#
_entry.id   c852a076e1665e5eb1cba321f0ece452
#
_cell.length_a   1.000
_cell.length_b   1.000
_cell.length_c   1.000
_cell.angle_alpha   90.00
_cell.angle_beta   90.00
_cell.angle_gamma   90.00
#
_symmetry.space_group_name_H-M   'P 1'
#
loop_
_entity.id
_entity.type
_entity.pdbx_description
1 polymer ?
#
loop_
_entity_poly.entity_id
_entity_poly.type
_entity_poly.pdbx_seq_one_letter_code
_entity_poly.pdbx_strand_id
1 'polypeptide(L)'
;MSAQGSKTRFEGASPILRVANLRASVEYYVEVLGFRNADWGSDEFTSVNRDSAGIYLCRDSQGCAGAWAWVGVEDAQALYDEYRVSGAKIRQPPRNYPWALEMHVEDLDGHVLRFGSEPLAARPFDEWKS
;
A
#
# COMPACT_ATOMS: atom_id res chain seq x y z
N MET A 1 -19.16 11.33 31.10
CA MET A 1 -18.74 10.97 30.38
C MET A 1 -17.56 10.35 30.42
N SER A 2 -17.07 10.23 29.65
CA SER A 2 -16.04 9.46 29.67
C SER A 2 -14.87 10.03 30.16
N ALA A 3 -14.13 9.38 30.81
CA ALA A 3 -12.87 9.80 31.23
C ALA A 3 -11.91 9.68 30.11
N GLN A 4 -11.91 10.68 29.29
CA GLN A 4 -11.09 10.62 28.12
C GLN A 4 -9.65 10.43 28.46
N GLY A 5 -9.16 11.02 29.55
CA GLY A 5 -7.77 10.92 29.91
C GLY A 5 -7.30 9.52 30.28
N SER A 6 -8.22 8.62 30.65
CA SER A 6 -7.84 7.27 31.02
C SER A 6 -7.86 6.29 29.85
N LYS A 7 -8.29 6.71 28.68
CA LYS A 7 -8.35 5.85 27.53
C LYS A 7 -7.06 5.92 26.73
N THR A 8 -6.66 4.77 26.19
CA THR A 8 -5.48 4.75 25.33
C THR A 8 -5.81 5.31 23.95
N ARG A 9 -4.84 5.93 23.32
CA ARG A 9 -4.95 6.39 21.94
C ARG A 9 -4.65 5.25 21.00
N PHE A 10 -5.37 5.20 19.89
CA PHE A 10 -5.01 4.32 18.79
C PHE A 10 -3.93 5.02 17.97
N GLU A 11 -2.86 4.29 17.65
CA GLU A 11 -1.70 4.87 16.96
C GLU A 11 -1.67 4.55 15.47
N GLY A 12 -2.52 3.67 15.02
CA GLY A 12 -2.58 3.31 13.61
C GLY A 12 -2.96 1.86 13.43
N ALA A 13 -3.04 1.47 12.19
CA ALA A 13 -3.29 0.08 11.82
C ALA A 13 -2.50 -0.23 10.56
N SER A 14 -2.04 -1.46 10.44
CA SER A 14 -1.28 -1.89 9.27
C SER A 14 -1.78 -3.24 8.80
N PRO A 15 -1.89 -3.45 7.50
CA PRO A 15 -2.25 -4.77 6.99
C PRO A 15 -1.12 -5.77 7.16
N ILE A 16 -1.48 -7.04 7.24
CA ILE A 16 -0.53 -8.15 7.21
C ILE A 16 -0.85 -8.94 5.95
N LEU A 17 0.06 -8.93 4.99
CA LEU A 17 -0.16 -9.58 3.70
C LEU A 17 0.60 -10.89 3.64
N ARG A 18 -0.09 -11.96 3.29
CA ARG A 18 0.55 -13.27 3.13
C ARG A 18 1.26 -13.31 1.79
N VAL A 19 2.53 -13.72 1.81
CA VAL A 19 3.34 -13.85 0.60
C VAL A 19 3.94 -15.24 0.52
N ALA A 20 4.11 -15.75 -0.68
CA ALA A 20 4.65 -17.08 -0.89
C ALA A 20 6.17 -17.10 -0.71
N ASN A 21 6.84 -16.05 -1.14
CA ASN A 21 8.30 -15.95 -1.07
C ASN A 21 8.66 -14.59 -0.47
N LEU A 22 8.97 -14.60 0.82
CA LEU A 22 9.21 -13.35 1.54
C LEU A 22 10.38 -12.57 0.96
N ARG A 23 11.46 -13.25 0.62
CA ARG A 23 12.64 -12.59 0.06
C ARG A 23 12.32 -11.87 -1.24
N ALA A 24 11.64 -12.56 -2.15
CA ALA A 24 11.24 -11.95 -3.43
C ALA A 24 10.28 -10.79 -3.22
N SER A 25 9.35 -10.92 -2.28
CA SER A 25 8.41 -9.84 -1.97
C SER A 25 9.12 -8.62 -1.39
N VAL A 26 10.05 -8.83 -0.47
CA VAL A 26 10.84 -7.73 0.08
C VAL A 26 11.61 -7.03 -1.04
N GLU A 27 12.24 -7.78 -1.94
CA GLU A 27 12.95 -7.19 -3.07
C GLU A 27 12.01 -6.32 -3.93
N TYR A 28 10.82 -6.81 -4.20
CA TYR A 28 9.85 -6.06 -4.99
C TYR A 28 9.43 -4.77 -4.27
N TYR A 29 9.08 -4.87 -2.99
CA TYR A 29 8.67 -3.69 -2.24
C TYR A 29 9.80 -2.68 -2.10
N VAL A 30 11.04 -3.14 -1.93
CA VAL A 30 12.17 -2.23 -1.76
C VAL A 30 12.65 -1.67 -3.10
N GLU A 31 12.94 -2.55 -4.07
CA GLU A 31 13.57 -2.13 -5.31
C GLU A 31 12.57 -1.49 -6.29
N VAL A 32 11.34 -1.97 -6.31
CA VAL A 32 10.34 -1.51 -7.27
C VAL A 32 9.41 -0.46 -6.66
N LEU A 33 8.90 -0.71 -5.46
CA LEU A 33 7.92 0.18 -4.84
C LEU A 33 8.54 1.24 -3.93
N GLY A 34 9.84 1.15 -3.66
CA GLY A 34 10.54 2.20 -2.92
C GLY A 34 10.35 2.17 -1.41
N PHE A 35 9.98 1.02 -0.86
CA PHE A 35 9.85 0.85 0.58
C PHE A 35 11.21 0.48 1.20
N ARG A 36 11.28 0.49 2.52
CA ARG A 36 12.44 0.05 3.27
C ARG A 36 12.05 -1.16 4.10
N ASN A 37 12.93 -2.18 4.11
CA ASN A 37 12.72 -3.36 4.95
C ASN A 37 13.15 -3.04 6.38
N ALA A 38 12.37 -3.47 7.34
CA ALA A 38 12.70 -3.27 8.75
C ALA A 38 13.95 -4.09 9.14
N ASP A 39 14.77 -3.50 10.02
CA ASP A 39 16.00 -4.16 10.48
C ASP A 39 15.73 -5.44 11.27
N TRP A 40 14.59 -5.50 11.95
CA TRP A 40 14.23 -6.64 12.79
C TRP A 40 13.61 -7.80 12.00
N GLY A 41 13.37 -7.65 10.71
CA GLY A 41 12.71 -8.67 9.91
C GLY A 41 13.45 -9.99 9.88
N SER A 42 12.69 -11.06 9.68
CA SER A 42 13.24 -12.42 9.57
C SER A 42 12.84 -13.03 8.23
N ASP A 43 13.14 -14.31 8.01
CA ASP A 43 12.71 -15.01 6.80
C ASP A 43 11.23 -15.38 6.82
N GLU A 44 10.56 -15.19 7.95
CA GLU A 44 9.14 -15.53 8.11
C GLU A 44 8.24 -14.32 8.14
N PHE A 45 8.73 -13.18 8.63
CA PHE A 45 7.89 -12.02 8.90
C PHE A 45 8.73 -10.75 8.92
N THR A 46 8.27 -9.71 8.25
CA THR A 46 8.94 -8.42 8.28
C THR A 46 7.93 -7.29 8.09
N SER A 47 8.41 -6.06 8.20
CA SER A 47 7.64 -4.87 7.87
C SER A 47 8.38 -4.10 6.79
N VAL A 48 7.66 -3.68 5.77
CA VAL A 48 8.17 -2.75 4.77
C VAL A 48 7.49 -1.41 4.97
N ASN A 49 8.28 -0.33 4.93
CA ASN A 49 7.81 0.99 5.33
C ASN A 49 8.27 2.05 4.35
N ARG A 50 7.40 2.99 4.05
CA ARG A 50 7.74 4.16 3.26
C ARG A 50 7.03 5.34 3.90
N ASP A 51 7.81 6.33 4.37
CA ASP A 51 7.29 7.45 5.17
C ASP A 51 6.43 6.91 6.32
N SER A 52 5.18 7.31 6.40
CA SER A 52 4.29 6.87 7.49
C SER A 52 3.51 5.61 7.18
N ALA A 53 3.67 5.04 6.00
CA ALA A 53 2.95 3.82 5.62
C ALA A 53 3.76 2.59 5.97
N GLY A 54 3.13 1.61 6.60
CA GLY A 54 3.77 0.35 6.95
C GLY A 54 2.90 -0.84 6.59
N ILE A 55 3.53 -1.86 6.03
CA ILE A 55 2.86 -3.09 5.61
C ILE A 55 3.68 -4.24 6.16
N TYR A 56 3.02 -5.17 6.85
CA TYR A 56 3.66 -6.39 7.28
C TYR A 56 3.55 -7.45 6.19
N LEU A 57 4.63 -8.18 5.97
CA LEU A 57 4.64 -9.30 5.03
C LEU A 57 4.93 -10.56 5.83
N CYS A 58 4.12 -11.59 5.63
CA CYS A 58 4.20 -12.82 6.39
C CYS A 58 4.18 -14.03 5.47
N ARG A 59 5.15 -14.92 5.65
CA ARG A 59 5.17 -16.16 4.89
C ARG A 59 4.32 -17.20 5.61
N ASP A 60 3.25 -17.61 4.96
CA ASP A 60 2.43 -18.79 5.32
C ASP A 60 1.49 -18.70 6.53
N SER A 61 1.74 -17.92 7.56
CA SER A 61 1.00 -18.08 8.81
C SER A 61 -0.11 -17.06 9.07
N GLN A 62 -0.05 -15.89 8.46
CA GLN A 62 -1.03 -14.84 8.71
C GLN A 62 -1.45 -14.18 7.39
N GLY A 63 -2.64 -13.60 7.38
CA GLY A 63 -3.16 -12.97 6.19
C GLY A 63 -3.84 -13.96 5.26
N CYS A 64 -4.19 -13.50 4.08
CA CYS A 64 -4.82 -14.33 3.05
C CYS A 64 -4.34 -13.90 1.66
N ALA A 65 -4.68 -14.68 0.65
CA ALA A 65 -4.33 -14.34 -0.73
C ALA A 65 -5.22 -13.21 -1.25
N GLY A 66 -4.68 -12.39 -2.13
CA GLY A 66 -5.47 -11.41 -2.87
C GLY A 66 -6.09 -10.30 -2.03
N ALA A 67 -5.40 -9.86 -1.00
CA ALA A 67 -5.89 -8.78 -0.14
C ALA A 67 -5.74 -7.41 -0.83
N TRP A 68 -6.60 -6.46 -0.44
CA TRP A 68 -6.54 -5.09 -0.90
C TRP A 68 -6.20 -4.18 0.28
N ALA A 69 -5.33 -3.21 0.04
CA ALA A 69 -4.94 -2.26 1.06
C ALA A 69 -4.96 -0.84 0.50
N TRP A 70 -5.50 0.09 1.27
CA TRP A 70 -5.49 1.50 0.91
C TRP A 70 -4.23 2.16 1.45
N VAL A 71 -3.54 2.92 0.62
CA VAL A 71 -2.37 3.70 1.03
C VAL A 71 -2.59 5.14 0.58
N GLY A 72 -2.79 6.05 1.53
CA GLY A 72 -2.88 7.45 1.22
C GLY A 72 -1.52 8.02 0.85
N VAL A 73 -1.45 8.76 -0.25
CA VAL A 73 -0.22 9.41 -0.71
C VAL A 73 -0.50 10.87 -1.01
N GLU A 74 0.54 11.65 -1.05
CA GLU A 74 0.41 13.07 -1.31
C GLU A 74 0.06 13.36 -2.76
N ASP A 75 0.62 12.59 -3.70
CA ASP A 75 0.44 12.83 -5.13
C ASP A 75 0.48 11.50 -5.89
N ALA A 76 -0.68 10.98 -6.21
CA ALA A 76 -0.78 9.69 -6.90
C ALA A 76 -0.23 9.74 -8.34
N GLN A 77 -0.31 10.89 -9.01
CA GLN A 77 0.24 11.03 -10.35
C GLN A 77 1.77 10.96 -10.32
N ALA A 78 2.39 11.63 -9.37
CA ALA A 78 3.85 11.58 -9.21
C ALA A 78 4.32 10.17 -8.90
N LEU A 79 3.57 9.45 -8.04
CA LEU A 79 3.91 8.07 -7.72
C LEU A 79 3.74 7.17 -8.95
N TYR A 80 2.73 7.39 -9.76
CA TYR A 80 2.54 6.66 -10.99
C TYR A 80 3.74 6.84 -11.93
N ASP A 81 4.21 8.08 -12.08
CA ASP A 81 5.37 8.35 -12.92
C ASP A 81 6.62 7.63 -12.40
N GLU A 82 6.80 7.61 -11.09
CA GLU A 82 7.91 6.86 -10.47
C GLU A 82 7.77 5.35 -10.76
N TYR A 83 6.57 4.81 -10.57
CA TYR A 83 6.35 3.36 -10.68
C TYR A 83 6.38 2.85 -12.12
N ARG A 84 6.04 3.69 -13.09
CA ARG A 84 6.22 3.31 -14.50
C ARG A 84 7.69 3.08 -14.84
N VAL A 85 8.58 3.86 -14.24
CA VAL A 85 10.02 3.74 -14.47
C VAL A 85 10.60 2.56 -13.70
N SER A 86 10.16 2.34 -12.46
CA SER A 86 10.72 1.30 -11.61
C SER A 86 10.21 -0.11 -11.93
N GLY A 87 9.18 -0.23 -12.77
CA GLY A 87 8.69 -1.54 -13.19
C GLY A 87 7.60 -2.13 -12.32
N ALA A 88 6.87 -1.29 -11.57
CA ALA A 88 5.75 -1.77 -10.78
C ALA A 88 4.65 -2.33 -11.69
N LYS A 89 3.93 -3.34 -11.19
CA LYS A 89 2.81 -3.91 -11.93
C LYS A 89 1.57 -3.04 -11.73
N ILE A 90 1.38 -2.09 -12.64
CA ILE A 90 0.24 -1.17 -12.59
C ILE A 90 -1.00 -1.92 -13.03
N ARG A 91 -1.94 -2.10 -12.11
CA ARG A 91 -3.22 -2.72 -12.41
C ARG A 91 -4.19 -1.70 -12.99
N GLN A 92 -4.15 -0.47 -12.46
CA GLN A 92 -4.97 0.63 -12.94
C GLN A 92 -4.16 1.91 -12.86
N PRO A 93 -3.99 2.63 -13.97
CA PRO A 93 -3.36 3.95 -13.93
C PRO A 93 -4.26 4.94 -13.18
N PRO A 94 -3.76 6.12 -12.81
CA PRO A 94 -4.54 7.07 -12.04
C PRO A 94 -5.88 7.40 -12.67
N ARG A 95 -6.93 7.32 -11.87
CA ARG A 95 -8.27 7.74 -12.23
C ARG A 95 -8.78 8.72 -11.20
N ASN A 96 -9.53 9.72 -11.66
CA ASN A 96 -10.00 10.78 -10.80
C ASN A 96 -11.41 10.47 -10.32
N TYR A 97 -11.51 9.95 -9.10
CA TYR A 97 -12.80 9.66 -8.49
C TYR A 97 -13.21 10.80 -7.56
N PRO A 98 -14.50 10.91 -7.21
CA PRO A 98 -14.92 11.94 -6.24
C PRO A 98 -14.22 11.86 -4.90
N TRP A 99 -13.75 10.67 -4.49
CA TRP A 99 -13.08 10.46 -3.21
C TRP A 99 -11.56 10.54 -3.29
N ALA A 100 -10.96 10.33 -4.46
CA ALA A 100 -9.50 10.35 -4.60
C ALA A 100 -9.05 10.25 -6.05
N LEU A 101 -7.89 10.80 -6.34
CA LEU A 101 -7.11 10.42 -7.52
C LEU A 101 -6.38 9.14 -7.14
N GLU A 102 -6.68 8.04 -7.81
CA GLU A 102 -6.33 6.72 -7.29
C GLU A 102 -5.71 5.84 -8.37
N MET A 103 -4.64 5.13 -7.99
CA MET A 103 -3.93 4.18 -8.83
C MET A 103 -3.87 2.84 -8.10
N HIS A 104 -3.94 1.74 -8.84
CA HIS A 104 -3.85 0.39 -8.26
C HIS A 104 -2.59 -0.31 -8.75
N VAL A 105 -1.86 -0.91 -7.81
CA VAL A 105 -0.62 -1.65 -8.09
C VAL A 105 -0.73 -3.04 -7.47
N GLU A 106 -0.34 -4.06 -8.22
CA GLU A 106 -0.30 -5.42 -7.67
C GLU A 106 1.11 -5.77 -7.19
N ASP A 107 1.17 -6.56 -6.14
CA ASP A 107 2.43 -7.14 -5.72
C ASP A 107 2.59 -8.54 -6.33
N LEU A 108 3.64 -9.28 -5.92
CA LEU A 108 3.95 -10.58 -6.51
C LEU A 108 2.92 -11.65 -6.17
N ASP A 109 2.13 -11.45 -5.13
CA ASP A 109 1.14 -12.41 -4.68
C ASP A 109 -0.30 -12.00 -5.03
N GLY A 110 -0.44 -10.99 -5.89
CA GLY A 110 -1.77 -10.54 -6.32
C GLY A 110 -2.48 -9.65 -5.31
N HIS A 111 -1.81 -9.20 -4.28
CA HIS A 111 -2.38 -8.17 -3.41
C HIS A 111 -2.43 -6.86 -4.16
N VAL A 112 -3.47 -6.08 -3.94
CA VAL A 112 -3.67 -4.81 -4.62
C VAL A 112 -3.47 -3.68 -3.63
N LEU A 113 -2.56 -2.77 -3.95
CA LEU A 113 -2.36 -1.55 -3.19
C LEU A 113 -3.08 -0.43 -3.93
N ARG A 114 -4.05 0.18 -3.26
CA ARG A 114 -4.77 1.33 -3.78
C ARG A 114 -4.09 2.58 -3.25
N PHE A 115 -3.35 3.26 -4.11
CA PHE A 115 -2.69 4.51 -3.76
C PHE A 115 -3.60 5.67 -4.14
N GLY A 116 -3.95 6.49 -3.16
CA GLY A 116 -4.88 7.59 -3.41
C GLY A 116 -4.40 8.91 -2.82
N SER A 117 -4.63 9.99 -3.58
CA SER A 117 -4.38 11.36 -3.16
C SER A 117 -5.64 12.18 -3.38
N GLU A 118 -5.60 13.48 -3.06
CA GLU A 118 -6.76 14.35 -3.25
C GLU A 118 -7.26 14.33 -4.68
N PRO A 119 -8.58 14.34 -4.89
CA PRO A 119 -9.12 14.36 -6.26
C PRO A 119 -8.73 15.65 -6.98
N LEU A 120 -8.68 15.56 -8.31
CA LEU A 120 -8.42 16.71 -9.16
C LEU A 120 -9.73 17.48 -9.36
N ALA A 121 -9.87 18.63 -8.73
CA ALA A 121 -11.12 19.38 -8.74
C ALA A 121 -11.46 19.97 -10.11
N ALA A 122 -10.44 20.20 -10.94
CA ALA A 122 -10.63 20.83 -12.26
C ALA A 122 -10.94 19.84 -13.38
N ARG A 123 -11.08 18.56 -13.06
CA ARG A 123 -11.32 17.52 -14.06
C ARG A 123 -12.61 16.77 -13.74
N PRO A 124 -13.29 16.22 -14.79
CA PRO A 124 -14.44 15.35 -14.54
C PRO A 124 -14.02 14.11 -13.76
N PHE A 125 -14.98 13.53 -13.05
CA PHE A 125 -14.72 12.31 -12.31
C PHE A 125 -14.97 11.09 -13.18
N ASP A 126 -14.14 10.06 -12.96
CA ASP A 126 -14.31 8.78 -13.62
C ASP A 126 -15.29 7.91 -12.84
N GLU A 127 -15.91 6.96 -13.52
CA GLU A 127 -16.77 5.99 -12.86
C GLU A 127 -15.93 4.84 -12.33
N TRP A 128 -16.29 4.36 -11.14
CA TRP A 128 -15.65 3.19 -10.58
C TRP A 128 -16.00 1.95 -11.38
N LYS A 129 -14.98 1.16 -11.69
CA LYS A 129 -15.17 -0.14 -12.33
C LYS A 129 -14.37 -1.17 -11.55
N SER A 130 -15.04 -2.18 -11.06
CA SER A 130 -14.38 -3.23 -10.30
C SER A 130 -13.62 -4.22 -11.19
#